data_65599bb5686572147a6032ed2f68a22f
#
_entry.id   65599bb5686572147a6032ed2f68a22f
#
_cell.length_a   1.000
_cell.length_b   1.000
_cell.length_c   1.000
_cell.angle_alpha   90.00
_cell.angle_beta   90.00
_cell.angle_gamma   90.00
#
_symmetry.space_group_name_H-M   'P 1'
#
loop_
_entity.id
_entity.type
_entity.pdbx_description
1 polymer ?
#
loop_
_entity_poly.entity_id
_entity_poly.type
_entity_poly.pdbx_seq_one_letter_code
_entity_poly.pdbx_strand_id
1 'polypeptide(L)'
;MRENRIPIEKELVVCRKIDYEEGKIATETLLSLPQPPDAILAMNDTLAFAAMEVVKNHGLRIPNDVAIIGYTDEQHANYVEPKLSAVSHQTYKMGETACQLLIDQIKGDKTIKQVTIPTHLQIRESSIKKTKM
;
A
#
# COMPACT_ATOMS: atom_id res chain seq x y z
N MET A 1 -0.96 15.00 4.90
CA MET A 1 -0.89 16.12 3.97
C MET A 1 -1.47 17.40 4.58
N ARG A 2 -2.77 17.56 4.83
CA ARG A 2 -3.32 18.82 5.39
C ARG A 2 -2.68 19.21 6.73
N GLU A 3 -2.52 18.29 7.66
CA GLU A 3 -1.90 18.52 8.97
C GLU A 3 -0.43 18.99 8.87
N ASN A 4 0.30 18.51 7.87
CA ASN A 4 1.70 18.88 7.62
C ASN A 4 1.86 20.00 6.61
N ARG A 5 0.76 20.68 6.22
CA ARG A 5 0.75 21.80 5.26
C ARG A 5 1.37 21.46 3.89
N ILE A 6 1.32 20.17 3.50
CA ILE A 6 1.78 19.71 2.20
C ILE A 6 0.62 19.88 1.22
N PRO A 7 0.79 20.63 0.11
CA PRO A 7 -0.23 20.78 -0.91
C PRO A 7 -0.59 19.43 -1.53
N ILE A 8 -1.86 19.26 -1.88
CA ILE A 8 -2.33 18.07 -2.61
C ILE A 8 -2.42 18.48 -4.08
N GLU A 9 -1.51 17.95 -4.87
CA GLU A 9 -1.52 18.11 -6.32
C GLU A 9 -2.45 17.07 -6.90
N LYS A 10 -3.52 17.51 -7.57
CA LYS A 10 -4.58 16.62 -8.06
C LYS A 10 -4.08 15.61 -9.10
N GLU A 11 -3.08 15.99 -9.88
CA GLU A 11 -2.44 15.17 -10.90
C GLU A 11 -1.64 13.97 -10.33
N LEU A 12 -1.21 14.08 -9.05
CA LEU A 12 -0.56 13.00 -8.32
C LEU A 12 -1.54 12.02 -7.67
N VAL A 13 -2.86 12.24 -7.80
CA VAL A 13 -3.90 11.36 -7.24
C VAL A 13 -4.65 10.70 -8.38
N VAL A 14 -4.33 9.43 -8.64
CA VAL A 14 -4.96 8.64 -9.69
C VAL A 14 -5.96 7.66 -9.08
N CYS A 15 -7.25 7.80 -9.43
CA CYS A 15 -8.32 6.92 -8.99
C CYS A 15 -8.74 6.00 -10.13
N ARG A 16 -8.53 4.68 -9.95
CA ARG A 16 -8.91 3.62 -10.90
C ARG A 16 -9.46 2.41 -10.15
N LYS A 17 -9.88 1.38 -10.90
CA LYS A 17 -10.28 0.10 -10.29
C LYS A 17 -9.07 -0.55 -9.59
N ILE A 18 -9.38 -1.36 -8.58
CA ILE A 18 -8.37 -2.09 -7.80
C ILE A 18 -8.11 -3.42 -8.50
N ASP A 19 -7.36 -3.38 -9.60
CA ASP A 19 -6.83 -4.55 -10.28
C ASP A 19 -5.42 -4.28 -10.84
N TYR A 20 -4.73 -5.33 -11.26
CA TYR A 20 -3.33 -5.27 -11.66
C TYR A 20 -3.12 -4.41 -12.92
N GLU A 21 -3.96 -4.57 -13.94
CA GLU A 21 -3.82 -3.83 -15.21
C GLU A 21 -4.12 -2.33 -15.02
N GLU A 22 -5.13 -2.00 -14.23
CA GLU A 22 -5.44 -0.60 -13.88
C GLU A 22 -4.32 0.02 -13.03
N GLY A 23 -3.65 -0.78 -12.21
CA GLY A 23 -2.44 -0.38 -11.47
C GLY A 23 -1.29 0.00 -12.41
N LYS A 24 -1.10 -0.76 -13.50
CA LYS A 24 -0.10 -0.44 -14.53
C LYS A 24 -0.44 0.87 -15.23
N ILE A 25 -1.69 1.03 -15.68
CA ILE A 25 -2.15 2.26 -16.34
C ILE A 25 -2.00 3.47 -15.42
N ALA A 26 -2.34 3.33 -14.13
CA ALA A 26 -2.19 4.39 -13.15
C ALA A 26 -0.72 4.82 -13.00
N THR A 27 0.17 3.85 -12.94
CA THR A 27 1.62 4.10 -12.79
C THR A 27 2.21 4.75 -14.05
N GLU A 28 1.83 4.27 -15.24
CA GLU A 28 2.21 4.92 -16.51
C GLU A 28 1.76 6.39 -16.56
N THR A 29 0.53 6.65 -16.10
CA THR A 29 -0.01 8.01 -16.00
C THR A 29 0.87 8.89 -15.10
N LEU A 30 1.26 8.39 -13.92
CA LEU A 30 2.11 9.13 -12.98
C LEU A 30 3.52 9.37 -13.53
N LEU A 31 4.12 8.36 -14.15
CA LEU A 31 5.48 8.46 -14.70
C LEU A 31 5.55 9.35 -15.96
N SER A 32 4.41 9.54 -16.66
CA SER A 32 4.31 10.41 -17.83
C SER A 32 4.13 11.90 -17.49
N LEU A 33 3.99 12.27 -16.23
CA LEU A 33 3.88 13.66 -15.81
C LEU A 33 5.17 14.44 -16.10
N PRO A 34 5.12 15.75 -16.38
CA PRO A 34 6.31 16.59 -16.55
C PRO A 34 7.26 16.54 -15.34
N GLN A 35 6.71 16.33 -14.15
CA GLN A 35 7.44 16.09 -12.91
C GLN A 35 6.87 14.81 -12.27
N PRO A 36 7.40 13.63 -12.63
CA PRO A 36 6.91 12.38 -12.07
C PRO A 36 7.23 12.28 -10.58
N PRO A 37 6.38 11.57 -9.80
CA PRO A 37 6.63 11.39 -8.37
C PRO A 37 7.87 10.52 -8.12
N ASP A 38 8.59 10.82 -7.06
CA ASP A 38 9.71 10.01 -6.56
C ASP A 38 9.26 8.96 -5.51
N ALA A 39 7.95 8.92 -5.20
CA ALA A 39 7.33 7.92 -4.34
C ALA A 39 5.86 7.66 -4.73
N ILE A 40 5.43 6.41 -4.65
CA ILE A 40 4.05 5.97 -4.92
C ILE A 40 3.52 5.23 -3.69
N LEU A 41 2.37 5.69 -3.16
CA LEU A 41 1.56 4.95 -2.21
C LEU A 41 0.40 4.30 -2.96
N ALA A 42 0.41 2.99 -3.02
CA ALA A 42 -0.67 2.20 -3.63
C ALA A 42 -1.69 1.77 -2.57
N MET A 43 -2.98 1.83 -2.91
CA MET A 43 -4.09 1.54 -1.99
C MET A 43 -4.26 0.05 -1.66
N ASN A 44 -3.51 -0.84 -2.32
CA ASN A 44 -3.31 -2.24 -1.94
C ASN A 44 -2.02 -2.78 -2.56
N ASP A 45 -1.63 -4.00 -2.19
CA ASP A 45 -0.38 -4.59 -2.65
C ASP A 45 -0.44 -5.03 -4.12
N THR A 46 -1.61 -5.40 -4.65
CA THR A 46 -1.78 -5.72 -6.09
C THR A 46 -1.42 -4.51 -6.96
N LEU A 47 -1.90 -3.32 -6.60
CA LEU A 47 -1.54 -2.08 -7.29
C LEU A 47 -0.05 -1.73 -7.09
N ALA A 48 0.51 -2.03 -5.90
CA ALA A 48 1.94 -1.82 -5.64
C ALA A 48 2.82 -2.73 -6.50
N PHE A 49 2.43 -4.01 -6.68
CA PHE A 49 3.16 -4.94 -7.55
C PHE A 49 3.11 -4.50 -9.01
N ALA A 50 1.94 -4.04 -9.48
CA ALA A 50 1.80 -3.46 -10.81
C ALA A 50 2.71 -2.22 -10.99
N ALA A 51 2.76 -1.33 -9.99
CA ALA A 51 3.65 -0.18 -9.99
C ALA A 51 5.13 -0.59 -10.03
N MET A 52 5.51 -1.62 -9.27
CA MET A 52 6.89 -2.14 -9.29
C MET A 52 7.29 -2.68 -10.65
N GLU A 53 6.38 -3.37 -11.35
CA GLU A 53 6.62 -3.86 -12.71
C GLU A 53 6.86 -2.70 -13.67
N VAL A 54 5.96 -1.71 -13.70
CA VAL A 54 6.05 -0.56 -14.61
C VAL A 54 7.32 0.24 -14.35
N VAL A 55 7.63 0.57 -13.11
CA VAL A 55 8.85 1.31 -12.74
C VAL A 55 10.10 0.58 -13.23
N LYS A 56 10.16 -0.76 -13.08
CA LYS A 56 11.28 -1.57 -13.57
C LYS A 56 11.37 -1.59 -15.09
N ASN A 57 10.23 -1.70 -15.78
CA ASN A 57 10.16 -1.71 -17.25
C ASN A 57 10.63 -0.37 -17.85
N HIS A 58 10.47 0.72 -17.12
CA HIS A 58 11.05 2.03 -17.46
C HIS A 58 12.55 2.14 -17.13
N GLY A 59 13.19 1.08 -16.64
CA GLY A 59 14.58 1.09 -16.23
C GLY A 59 14.88 1.89 -14.96
N LEU A 60 13.83 2.28 -14.22
CA LEU A 60 13.94 3.01 -12.97
C LEU A 60 14.20 2.07 -11.78
N ARG A 61 14.95 2.55 -10.81
CA ARG A 61 15.35 1.78 -9.64
C ARG A 61 14.39 2.02 -8.48
N ILE A 62 13.94 0.92 -7.86
CA ILE A 62 13.19 0.96 -6.61
C ILE A 62 14.16 0.64 -5.46
N PRO A 63 14.27 1.48 -4.45
CA PRO A 63 13.55 2.73 -4.17
C PRO A 63 14.28 4.00 -4.64
N ASN A 64 15.44 3.89 -5.30
CA ASN A 64 16.33 5.02 -5.50
C ASN A 64 15.74 6.12 -6.38
N ASP A 65 15.05 5.74 -7.46
CA ASP A 65 14.40 6.67 -8.39
C ASP A 65 12.93 6.84 -8.00
N VAL A 66 12.21 5.73 -7.70
CA VAL A 66 10.83 5.75 -7.24
C VAL A 66 10.67 4.80 -6.06
N ALA A 67 10.29 5.31 -4.90
CA ALA A 67 9.93 4.50 -3.73
C ALA A 67 8.48 4.01 -3.85
N ILE A 68 8.20 2.78 -3.39
CA ILE A 68 6.85 2.20 -3.46
C ILE A 68 6.44 1.65 -2.11
N ILE A 69 5.21 1.97 -1.69
CA ILE A 69 4.57 1.46 -0.48
C ILE A 69 3.20 0.90 -0.85
N GLY A 70 2.89 -0.32 -0.40
CA GLY A 70 1.59 -0.95 -0.50
C GLY A 70 0.72 -0.71 0.73
N TYR A 71 -0.49 -1.29 0.71
CA TYR A 71 -1.49 -1.13 1.78
C TYR A 71 -2.31 -2.40 1.94
N THR A 72 -1.77 -3.39 2.62
CA THR A 72 -2.40 -4.63 3.11
C THR A 72 -1.38 -5.55 3.75
N ASP A 73 -0.13 -5.52 3.28
CA ASP A 73 0.96 -6.38 3.72
C ASP A 73 0.67 -7.86 3.44
N GLU A 74 0.34 -8.14 2.17
CA GLU A 74 0.12 -9.49 1.70
C GLU A 74 1.41 -10.31 1.76
N GLN A 75 1.29 -11.62 1.87
CA GLN A 75 2.43 -12.54 1.97
C GLN A 75 3.45 -12.34 0.82
N HIS A 76 2.96 -12.04 -0.40
CA HIS A 76 3.79 -11.81 -1.58
C HIS A 76 4.72 -10.60 -1.44
N ALA A 77 4.42 -9.64 -0.57
CA ALA A 77 5.28 -8.49 -0.28
C ALA A 77 6.69 -8.89 0.17
N ASN A 78 6.84 -10.10 0.72
CA ASN A 78 8.12 -10.64 1.17
C ASN A 78 8.91 -11.38 0.07
N TYR A 79 8.28 -11.69 -1.06
CA TYR A 79 8.87 -12.52 -2.13
C TYR A 79 9.22 -11.73 -3.39
N VAL A 80 8.74 -10.49 -3.49
CA VAL A 80 9.13 -9.59 -4.59
C VAL A 80 10.50 -8.95 -4.32
N GLU A 81 11.19 -8.50 -5.38
CA GLU A 81 12.48 -7.83 -5.28
C GLU A 81 12.38 -6.43 -5.89
N PRO A 82 12.71 -5.35 -5.13
CA PRO A 82 12.95 -5.33 -3.68
C PRO A 82 11.68 -5.70 -2.89
N LYS A 83 11.83 -6.18 -1.64
CA LYS A 83 10.70 -6.51 -0.79
C LYS A 83 9.83 -5.28 -0.54
N LEU A 84 8.51 -5.46 -0.66
CA LEU A 84 7.55 -4.35 -0.59
C LEU A 84 7.31 -3.88 0.85
N SER A 85 7.55 -2.61 1.11
CA SER A 85 7.06 -1.92 2.32
C SER A 85 5.56 -1.75 2.22
N ALA A 86 4.84 -2.01 3.30
CA ALA A 86 3.37 -1.91 3.29
C ALA A 86 2.80 -1.55 4.66
N VAL A 87 1.59 -0.99 4.65
CA VAL A 87 0.80 -0.83 5.88
C VAL A 87 0.09 -2.15 6.16
N SER A 88 0.44 -2.81 7.25
CA SER A 88 -0.17 -4.08 7.68
C SER A 88 -1.47 -3.85 8.43
N HIS A 89 -2.54 -4.52 7.98
CA HIS A 89 -3.88 -4.46 8.57
C HIS A 89 -4.13 -5.49 9.66
N GLN A 90 -3.16 -6.36 9.97
CA GLN A 90 -3.34 -7.46 10.92
C GLN A 90 -4.58 -8.32 10.60
N THR A 91 -4.72 -8.75 9.34
CA THR A 91 -5.91 -9.43 8.81
C THR A 91 -6.31 -10.66 9.61
N TYR A 92 -5.34 -11.44 10.11
CA TYR A 92 -5.60 -12.59 10.99
C TYR A 92 -6.32 -12.15 12.28
N LYS A 93 -5.82 -11.09 12.93
CA LYS A 93 -6.43 -10.55 14.16
C LYS A 93 -7.83 -9.99 13.90
N MET A 94 -8.05 -9.38 12.74
CA MET A 94 -9.38 -8.93 12.32
C MET A 94 -10.36 -10.11 12.21
N GLY A 95 -9.95 -11.19 11.53
CA GLY A 95 -10.77 -12.40 11.39
C GLY A 95 -11.06 -13.07 12.74
N GLU A 96 -10.07 -13.24 13.59
CA GLU A 96 -10.22 -13.79 14.94
C GLU A 96 -11.21 -12.97 15.76
N THR A 97 -11.05 -11.65 15.76
CA THR A 97 -11.91 -10.73 16.51
C THR A 97 -13.36 -10.75 15.98
N ALA A 98 -13.54 -10.74 14.67
CA ALA A 98 -14.87 -10.81 14.04
C ALA A 98 -15.58 -12.12 14.38
N CYS A 99 -14.88 -13.26 14.30
CA CYS A 99 -15.44 -14.55 14.69
C CYS A 99 -15.84 -14.58 16.17
N GLN A 100 -15.01 -14.04 17.06
CA GLN A 100 -15.33 -14.01 18.49
C GLN A 100 -16.58 -13.17 18.76
N LEU A 101 -16.69 -11.99 18.14
CA LEU A 101 -17.89 -11.14 18.26
C LEU A 101 -19.15 -11.84 17.77
N LEU A 102 -19.07 -12.57 16.65
CA LEU A 102 -20.19 -13.34 16.12
C LEU A 102 -20.60 -14.47 17.08
N ILE A 103 -19.65 -15.22 17.62
CA ILE A 103 -19.91 -16.29 18.60
C ILE A 103 -20.59 -15.74 19.85
N ASP A 104 -20.14 -14.58 20.35
CA ASP A 104 -20.74 -13.94 21.53
C ASP A 104 -22.21 -13.55 21.24
N GLN A 105 -22.51 -13.03 20.05
CA GLN A 105 -23.88 -12.72 19.63
C GLN A 105 -24.76 -13.97 19.54
N ILE A 106 -24.26 -15.06 18.97
CA ILE A 106 -24.98 -16.35 18.91
C ILE A 106 -25.29 -16.86 20.32
N LYS A 107 -24.40 -16.66 21.29
CA LYS A 107 -24.60 -17.03 22.70
C LYS A 107 -25.54 -16.07 23.46
N GLY A 108 -26.09 -15.04 22.79
CA GLY A 108 -27.09 -14.15 23.36
C GLY A 108 -26.57 -12.77 23.79
N ASP A 109 -25.31 -12.44 23.54
CA ASP A 109 -24.82 -11.07 23.78
C ASP A 109 -25.42 -10.13 22.72
N LYS A 110 -26.32 -9.25 23.12
CA LYS A 110 -26.97 -8.26 22.26
C LYS A 110 -26.25 -6.92 22.22
N THR A 111 -25.08 -6.83 22.83
CA THR A 111 -24.32 -5.58 22.92
C THR A 111 -23.68 -5.26 21.57
N ILE A 112 -23.91 -4.04 21.06
CA ILE A 112 -23.20 -3.54 19.88
C ILE A 112 -21.77 -3.18 20.31
N LYS A 113 -20.80 -3.90 19.78
CA LYS A 113 -19.37 -3.66 20.06
C LYS A 113 -18.68 -3.13 18.80
N GLN A 114 -17.83 -2.13 19.01
CA GLN A 114 -16.89 -1.65 17.99
C GLN A 114 -15.47 -1.90 18.47
N VAL A 115 -14.70 -2.64 17.69
CA VAL A 115 -13.30 -2.95 17.99
C VAL A 115 -12.42 -2.33 16.92
N THR A 116 -11.46 -1.50 17.33
CA THR A 116 -10.45 -0.92 16.43
C THR A 116 -9.16 -1.71 16.58
N ILE A 117 -8.67 -2.25 15.46
CA ILE A 117 -7.38 -2.94 15.38
C ILE A 117 -6.39 -1.99 14.72
N PRO A 118 -5.32 -1.59 15.41
CA PRO A 118 -4.35 -0.66 14.85
C PRO A 118 -3.59 -1.28 13.68
N THR A 119 -3.30 -0.47 12.68
CA THR A 119 -2.38 -0.83 11.60
C THR A 119 -0.95 -0.46 12.00
N HIS A 120 0.05 -1.06 11.33
CA HIS A 120 1.45 -0.67 11.49
C HIS A 120 2.17 -0.69 10.14
N LEU A 121 3.19 0.15 10.00
CA LEU A 121 3.99 0.22 8.80
C LEU A 121 5.13 -0.81 8.87
N GLN A 122 5.11 -1.77 7.93
CA GLN A 122 6.23 -2.68 7.68
C GLN A 122 7.17 -2.04 6.67
N ILE A 123 8.33 -1.61 7.16
CA ILE A 123 9.35 -0.97 6.33
C ILE A 123 10.27 -2.05 5.77
N ARG A 124 10.39 -2.09 4.41
CA ARG A 124 11.28 -2.99 3.65
C ARG A 124 12.06 -2.22 2.60
N GLU A 125 12.70 -2.93 1.69
CA GLU A 125 13.64 -2.34 0.72
C GLU A 125 12.99 -1.39 -0.28
N SER A 126 11.69 -1.53 -0.59
CA SER A 126 11.02 -0.72 -1.63
C SER A 126 10.83 0.76 -1.26
N SER A 127 11.07 1.13 0.01
CA SER A 127 10.90 2.52 0.47
C SER A 127 12.14 3.11 1.13
N ILE A 128 13.20 2.33 1.37
CA ILE A 128 14.43 2.82 2.00
C ILE A 128 15.51 3.07 0.94
N LYS A 129 15.75 4.32 0.61
CA LYS A 129 16.90 4.70 -0.24
C LYS A 129 18.20 4.37 0.50
N LYS A 130 19.03 3.49 -0.09
CA LYS A 130 20.38 3.24 0.44
C LYS A 130 21.21 4.48 0.19
N THR A 131 21.55 5.20 1.25
CA THR A 131 22.57 6.27 1.18
C THR A 131 23.88 5.62 0.72
N LYS A 132 24.45 6.09 -0.39
CA LYS A 132 25.82 5.70 -0.75
C LYS A 132 26.73 6.15 0.38
N MET A 133 27.31 5.19 1.10
CA MET A 133 28.50 5.46 1.91
C MET A 133 29.68 5.77 1.00
#